data_8d75264b38c8010cddc8817acb13651a
#
_entry.id   8d75264b38c8010cddc8817acb13651a
#
_cell.length_a   1.000
_cell.length_b   1.000
_cell.length_c   1.000
_cell.angle_alpha   90.00
_cell.angle_beta   90.00
_cell.angle_gamma   90.00
#
_symmetry.space_group_name_H-M   'P 1'
#
loop_
_entity.id
_entity.type
_entity.pdbx_description
1 polymer ?
#
loop_
_entity_poly.entity_id
_entity_poly.type
_entity_poly.pdbx_seq_one_letter_code
_entity_poly.pdbx_strand_id
1 'polypeptide(L)'
;MRAEDIASVLEIQSCCYDETKLESEQSFLAKLRASPTSCFVALVPDGLAGYLVAVPAEAGSPPPLNGPSYSVPLTANALYLHDLALHPAARGTGVAVALIEAYFQALKQLKVQFACLTAVNDSKSFWERYGFRAAVPTGSGAGHMETYGEEARYMSTPVNA
;
A
#
# COMPACT_ATOMS: atom_id res chain seq x y z
N MET A 1 -0.57 11.88 -5.10
CA MET A 1 -1.35 12.21 -3.87
C MET A 1 -0.75 13.45 -3.23
N ARG A 2 -1.59 14.31 -2.68
CA ARG A 2 -1.22 15.52 -1.94
C ARG A 2 -1.91 15.50 -0.58
N ALA A 3 -1.49 16.36 0.36
CA ALA A 3 -2.14 16.45 1.66
C ALA A 3 -3.64 16.82 1.58
N GLU A 4 -4.01 17.63 0.60
CA GLU A 4 -5.41 18.02 0.35
C GLU A 4 -6.32 16.86 -0.10
N ASP A 5 -5.73 15.75 -0.61
CA ASP A 5 -6.48 14.56 -1.03
C ASP A 5 -6.89 13.68 0.16
N ILE A 6 -6.27 13.84 1.34
CA ILE A 6 -6.40 12.90 2.45
C ILE A 6 -7.84 12.77 2.95
N ALA A 7 -8.60 13.85 2.98
CA ALA A 7 -10.01 13.78 3.38
C ALA A 7 -10.79 12.79 2.49
N SER A 8 -10.64 12.88 1.17
CA SER A 8 -11.28 11.96 0.21
C SER A 8 -10.70 10.55 0.26
N VAL A 9 -9.41 10.40 0.59
CA VAL A 9 -8.78 9.09 0.84
C VAL A 9 -9.45 8.40 2.03
N LEU A 10 -9.68 9.12 3.13
CA LEU A 10 -10.36 8.59 4.33
C LEU A 10 -11.81 8.20 4.04
N GLU A 11 -12.53 8.96 3.23
CA GLU A 11 -13.88 8.60 2.77
C GLU A 11 -13.88 7.29 1.98
N ILE A 12 -12.98 7.11 1.02
CA ILE A 12 -12.86 5.87 0.26
C ILE A 12 -12.47 4.70 1.18
N GLN A 13 -11.51 4.91 2.08
CA GLN A 13 -11.09 3.91 3.05
C GLN A 13 -12.30 3.37 3.84
N SER A 14 -13.14 4.27 4.37
CA SER A 14 -14.31 3.91 5.16
C SER A 14 -15.36 3.09 4.38
N CYS A 15 -15.39 3.21 3.05
CA CYS A 15 -16.25 2.38 2.18
C CYS A 15 -15.66 0.99 1.88
N CYS A 16 -14.38 0.76 2.17
CA CYS A 16 -13.64 -0.44 1.74
C CYS A 16 -13.24 -1.36 2.88
N TYR A 17 -13.05 -0.83 4.08
CA TYR A 17 -12.52 -1.56 5.23
C TYR A 17 -13.43 -1.45 6.44
N ASP A 18 -13.41 -2.47 7.29
CA ASP A 18 -14.00 -2.43 8.63
C ASP A 18 -13.17 -1.54 9.58
N GLU A 19 -13.76 -1.14 10.69
CA GLU A 19 -13.17 -0.21 11.66
C GLU A 19 -11.80 -0.64 12.18
N THR A 20 -11.53 -1.96 12.21
CA THR A 20 -10.25 -2.50 12.71
C THR A 20 -9.09 -2.27 11.75
N LYS A 21 -9.36 -1.93 10.49
CA LYS A 21 -8.38 -1.70 9.43
C LYS A 21 -8.29 -0.25 8.99
N LEU A 22 -9.06 0.65 9.63
CA LEU A 22 -9.00 2.07 9.30
C LEU A 22 -7.71 2.71 9.84
N GLU A 23 -7.10 3.50 8.99
CA GLU A 23 -5.96 4.34 9.36
C GLU A 23 -6.38 5.79 9.55
N SER A 24 -5.69 6.46 10.47
CA SER A 24 -5.91 7.88 10.77
C SER A 24 -5.31 8.78 9.67
N GLU A 25 -5.78 10.02 9.61
CA GLU A 25 -5.17 11.08 8.80
C GLU A 25 -3.66 11.21 9.08
N GLN A 26 -3.28 11.15 10.36
CA GLN A 26 -1.88 11.24 10.76
C GLN A 26 -1.03 10.12 10.15
N SER A 27 -1.55 8.89 10.12
CA SER A 27 -0.87 7.75 9.52
C SER A 27 -0.66 7.93 8.01
N PHE A 28 -1.68 8.37 7.27
CA PHE A 28 -1.56 8.68 5.85
C PHE A 28 -0.57 9.80 5.57
N LEU A 29 -0.65 10.90 6.32
CA LEU A 29 0.27 12.04 6.17
C LEU A 29 1.72 11.65 6.47
N ALA A 30 1.96 10.79 7.46
CA ALA A 30 3.30 10.30 7.77
C ALA A 30 3.92 9.54 6.59
N LYS A 31 3.15 8.64 5.96
CA LYS A 31 3.58 7.87 4.79
C LYS A 31 3.77 8.75 3.55
N LEU A 32 2.84 9.68 3.31
CA LEU A 32 2.92 10.64 2.20
C LEU A 32 4.16 11.51 2.30
N ARG A 33 4.50 12.01 3.48
CA ARG A 33 5.72 12.81 3.71
C ARG A 33 6.99 12.00 3.50
N ALA A 34 6.98 10.74 3.91
CA ALA A 34 8.13 9.85 3.77
C ALA A 34 8.37 9.43 2.30
N SER A 35 7.32 9.30 1.50
CA SER A 35 7.42 8.85 0.11
C SER A 35 6.36 9.48 -0.81
N PRO A 36 6.46 10.78 -1.11
CA PRO A 36 5.47 11.48 -1.93
C PRO A 36 5.43 10.97 -3.39
N THR A 37 6.49 10.34 -3.86
CA THR A 37 6.61 9.83 -5.24
C THR A 37 6.01 8.45 -5.44
N SER A 38 5.58 7.78 -4.38
CA SER A 38 4.95 6.45 -4.45
C SER A 38 3.56 6.39 -3.82
N CYS A 39 2.96 7.55 -3.55
CA CYS A 39 1.58 7.68 -3.10
C CYS A 39 0.75 8.33 -4.22
N PHE A 40 -0.29 7.65 -4.69
CA PHE A 40 -1.07 8.04 -5.86
C PHE A 40 -2.56 8.20 -5.53
N VAL A 41 -3.24 9.02 -6.31
CA VAL A 41 -4.71 9.10 -6.37
C VAL A 41 -5.15 8.96 -7.82
N ALA A 42 -6.27 8.33 -8.03
CA ALA A 42 -6.93 8.27 -9.33
C ALA A 42 -8.09 9.27 -9.32
N LEU A 43 -8.00 10.27 -10.19
CA LEU A 43 -9.03 11.30 -10.35
C LEU A 43 -9.91 10.98 -11.56
N VAL A 44 -11.20 11.15 -11.39
CA VAL A 44 -12.23 11.11 -12.43
C VAL A 44 -13.03 12.42 -12.40
N PRO A 45 -13.87 12.73 -13.41
CA PRO A 45 -14.63 13.99 -13.41
C PRO A 45 -15.42 14.26 -12.13
N ASP A 46 -15.93 13.20 -11.48
CA ASP A 46 -16.76 13.28 -10.29
C ASP A 46 -15.97 13.28 -8.97
N GLY A 47 -14.63 13.28 -9.02
CA GLY A 47 -13.78 13.34 -7.84
C GLY A 47 -12.73 12.22 -7.77
N LEU A 48 -12.39 11.79 -6.56
CA LEU A 48 -11.38 10.76 -6.31
C LEU A 48 -12.00 9.37 -6.43
N ALA A 49 -11.48 8.56 -7.35
CA ALA A 49 -11.99 7.21 -7.63
C ALA A 49 -11.26 6.12 -6.85
N GLY A 50 -10.03 6.39 -6.40
CA GLY A 50 -9.21 5.44 -5.66
C GLY A 50 -7.86 6.00 -5.30
N TYR A 51 -7.12 5.27 -4.49
CA TYR A 51 -5.78 5.65 -4.08
C TYR A 51 -4.86 4.42 -3.89
N LEU A 52 -3.57 4.68 -3.91
CA LEU A 52 -2.53 3.73 -3.56
C LEU A 52 -1.47 4.44 -2.73
N VAL A 53 -1.13 3.84 -1.58
CA VAL A 53 -0.05 4.29 -0.71
C VAL A 53 1.04 3.22 -0.69
N ALA A 54 2.26 3.61 -1.07
CA ALA A 54 3.43 2.76 -0.94
C ALA A 54 4.59 3.52 -0.34
N VAL A 55 5.43 2.83 0.42
CA VAL A 55 6.60 3.41 1.09
C VAL A 55 7.83 2.53 0.93
N PRO A 56 9.04 3.11 0.77
CA PRO A 56 10.26 2.33 0.81
C PRO A 56 10.40 1.65 2.18
N ALA A 57 10.72 0.35 2.18
CA ALA A 57 10.81 -0.47 3.38
C ALA A 57 11.94 -1.49 3.24
N GLU A 58 12.27 -2.18 4.32
CA GLU A 58 13.10 -3.38 4.28
C GLU A 58 12.23 -4.60 3.94
N ALA A 59 12.68 -5.41 2.97
CA ALA A 59 11.97 -6.63 2.62
C ALA A 59 11.87 -7.57 3.84
N GLY A 60 10.67 -8.13 4.07
CA GLY A 60 10.40 -8.94 5.26
C GLY A 60 10.01 -8.14 6.51
N SER A 61 9.99 -6.79 6.43
CA SER A 61 9.71 -5.92 7.57
C SER A 61 8.49 -5.02 7.26
N PRO A 62 7.25 -5.52 7.31
CA PRO A 62 6.06 -4.73 7.04
C PRO A 62 5.92 -3.58 8.04
N PRO A 63 5.57 -2.36 7.59
CA PRO A 63 5.16 -1.28 8.49
C PRO A 63 3.90 -1.67 9.28
N PRO A 64 3.70 -1.12 10.49
CA PRO A 64 2.45 -1.36 11.22
C PRO A 64 1.26 -0.70 10.51
N LEU A 65 0.08 -1.31 10.60
CA LEU A 65 -1.17 -0.66 10.25
C LEU A 65 -1.42 0.50 11.22
N ASN A 66 -1.87 1.63 10.69
CA ASN A 66 -2.18 2.84 11.46
C ASN A 66 -1.02 3.36 12.34
N GLY A 67 0.21 3.20 11.89
CA GLY A 67 1.38 3.79 12.58
C GLY A 67 1.33 5.32 12.55
N PRO A 68 1.48 6.02 13.69
CA PRO A 68 1.36 7.48 13.75
C PRO A 68 2.54 8.23 13.10
N SER A 69 3.62 7.53 12.81
CA SER A 69 4.82 8.05 12.16
C SER A 69 5.40 7.01 11.22
N TYR A 70 6.14 7.46 10.22
CA TYR A 70 6.91 6.61 9.33
C TYR A 70 8.24 7.26 8.98
N SER A 71 9.31 6.50 9.08
CA SER A 71 10.64 6.88 8.62
C SER A 71 11.18 5.80 7.69
N VAL A 72 11.69 6.19 6.54
CA VAL A 72 12.29 5.25 5.59
C VAL A 72 13.53 4.60 6.24
N PRO A 73 13.57 3.26 6.35
CA PRO A 73 14.75 2.58 6.89
C PRO A 73 15.99 2.83 6.04
N LEU A 74 17.16 2.94 6.67
CA LEU A 74 18.44 3.02 5.94
C LEU A 74 18.73 1.74 5.12
N THR A 75 18.16 0.63 5.55
CA THR A 75 18.24 -0.69 4.90
C THR A 75 17.13 -0.91 3.85
N ALA A 76 16.37 0.14 3.49
CA ALA A 76 15.28 0.02 2.54
C ALA A 76 15.76 -0.55 1.20
N ASN A 77 15.23 -1.70 0.82
CA ASN A 77 15.52 -2.41 -0.42
C ASN A 77 14.24 -2.88 -1.14
N ALA A 78 13.10 -2.50 -0.62
CA ALA A 78 11.77 -2.82 -1.14
C ALA A 78 10.89 -1.56 -1.24
N LEU A 79 9.89 -1.60 -2.12
CA LEU A 79 8.72 -0.71 -2.04
C LEU A 79 7.54 -1.52 -1.50
N TYR A 80 7.07 -1.15 -0.33
CA TYR A 80 5.96 -1.80 0.33
C TYR A 80 4.65 -1.10 -0.05
N LEU A 81 3.77 -1.80 -0.77
CA LEU A 81 2.41 -1.35 -1.05
C LEU A 81 1.58 -1.52 0.21
N HIS A 82 1.34 -0.40 0.89
CA HIS A 82 0.71 -0.37 2.19
C HIS A 82 -0.81 -0.42 2.10
N ASP A 83 -1.38 0.31 1.14
CA ASP A 83 -2.83 0.35 0.94
C ASP A 83 -3.20 0.62 -0.53
N LEU A 84 -4.26 -0.03 -0.99
CA LEU A 84 -4.91 0.20 -2.28
C LEU A 84 -6.41 0.07 -2.09
N ALA A 85 -7.13 1.15 -2.28
CA ALA A 85 -8.58 1.13 -2.20
C ALA A 85 -9.25 1.93 -3.33
N LEU A 86 -10.42 1.45 -3.75
CA LEU A 86 -11.23 2.07 -4.77
C LEU A 86 -12.60 2.40 -4.22
N HIS A 87 -13.10 3.58 -4.56
CA HIS A 87 -14.51 3.88 -4.35
C HIS A 87 -15.37 2.76 -4.98
N PRO A 88 -16.41 2.26 -4.32
CA PRO A 88 -17.22 1.15 -4.84
C PRO A 88 -17.70 1.35 -6.28
N ALA A 89 -18.08 2.58 -6.65
CA ALA A 89 -18.52 2.92 -8.01
C ALA A 89 -17.40 2.83 -9.08
N ALA A 90 -16.12 2.84 -8.67
CA ALA A 90 -14.98 2.75 -9.57
C ALA A 90 -14.48 1.30 -9.80
N ARG A 91 -15.09 0.33 -9.15
CA ARG A 91 -14.73 -1.09 -9.32
C ARG A 91 -15.07 -1.55 -10.73
N GLY A 92 -14.16 -2.32 -11.36
CA GLY A 92 -14.33 -2.81 -12.71
C GLY A 92 -14.08 -1.78 -13.83
N THR A 93 -13.68 -0.54 -13.52
CA THR A 93 -13.45 0.54 -14.49
C THR A 93 -11.99 0.68 -14.95
N GLY A 94 -11.07 -0.19 -14.48
CA GLY A 94 -9.64 -0.12 -14.81
C GLY A 94 -8.81 0.75 -13.85
N VAL A 95 -9.42 1.43 -12.90
CA VAL A 95 -8.72 2.32 -11.93
C VAL A 95 -7.68 1.56 -11.10
N ALA A 96 -7.99 0.33 -10.66
CA ALA A 96 -7.01 -0.49 -9.94
C ALA A 96 -5.77 -0.78 -10.79
N VAL A 97 -5.98 -1.12 -12.06
CA VAL A 97 -4.88 -1.40 -13.01
C VAL A 97 -3.99 -0.18 -13.16
N ALA A 98 -4.56 1.00 -13.36
CA ALA A 98 -3.81 2.25 -13.51
C ALA A 98 -2.98 2.58 -12.25
N LEU A 99 -3.55 2.42 -11.05
CA LEU A 99 -2.83 2.64 -9.79
C LEU A 99 -1.69 1.62 -9.59
N ILE A 100 -1.92 0.36 -9.93
CA ILE A 100 -0.89 -0.69 -9.84
C ILE A 100 0.21 -0.46 -10.87
N GLU A 101 -0.11 -0.02 -12.08
CA GLU A 101 0.89 0.38 -13.08
C GLU A 101 1.76 1.54 -12.57
N ALA A 102 1.16 2.56 -11.95
CA ALA A 102 1.90 3.64 -11.32
C ALA A 102 2.84 3.14 -10.21
N TYR A 103 2.40 2.18 -9.40
CA TYR A 103 3.23 1.52 -8.40
C TYR A 103 4.43 0.80 -9.04
N PHE A 104 4.22 0.02 -10.11
CA PHE A 104 5.31 -0.67 -10.80
C PHE A 104 6.29 0.30 -11.46
N GLN A 105 5.83 1.46 -11.92
CA GLN A 105 6.72 2.53 -12.41
C GLN A 105 7.55 3.11 -11.26
N ALA A 106 6.97 3.34 -10.11
CA ALA A 106 7.70 3.82 -8.92
C ALA A 106 8.79 2.82 -8.48
N LEU A 107 8.51 1.51 -8.51
CA LEU A 107 9.51 0.46 -8.25
C LEU A 107 10.77 0.62 -9.12
N LYS A 108 10.56 0.83 -10.43
CA LYS A 108 11.66 1.01 -11.39
C LYS A 108 12.44 2.29 -11.12
N GLN A 109 11.75 3.39 -10.81
CA GLN A 109 12.38 4.67 -10.52
C GLN A 109 13.22 4.64 -9.24
N LEU A 110 12.71 3.99 -8.21
CA LEU A 110 13.37 3.85 -6.90
C LEU A 110 14.49 2.79 -6.91
N LYS A 111 14.58 1.97 -7.96
CA LYS A 111 15.60 0.90 -8.12
C LYS A 111 15.67 -0.05 -6.93
N VAL A 112 14.52 -0.34 -6.32
CA VAL A 112 14.43 -1.31 -5.22
C VAL A 112 14.49 -2.75 -5.73
N GLN A 113 14.87 -3.68 -4.86
CA GLN A 113 15.05 -5.09 -5.22
C GLN A 113 13.76 -5.91 -5.09
N PHE A 114 12.83 -5.46 -4.24
CA PHE A 114 11.60 -6.19 -3.95
C PHE A 114 10.37 -5.29 -4.01
N ALA A 115 9.26 -5.88 -4.41
CA ALA A 115 7.92 -5.36 -4.19
C ALA A 115 7.29 -6.19 -3.06
N CYS A 116 6.71 -5.52 -2.07
CA CYS A 116 6.12 -6.19 -0.90
C CYS A 116 4.75 -5.62 -0.59
N LEU A 117 3.89 -6.42 0.02
CA LEU A 117 2.59 -6.01 0.55
C LEU A 117 2.08 -6.97 1.63
N THR A 118 1.02 -6.57 2.32
CA THR A 118 0.22 -7.47 3.16
C THR A 118 -1.18 -7.59 2.57
N ALA A 119 -1.53 -8.77 2.07
CA ALA A 119 -2.86 -9.07 1.56
C ALA A 119 -3.84 -9.27 2.73
N VAL A 120 -4.94 -8.52 2.71
CA VAL A 120 -6.07 -8.61 3.65
C VAL A 120 -7.36 -8.88 2.87
N ASN A 121 -8.46 -9.19 3.56
CA ASN A 121 -9.78 -9.36 2.95
C ASN A 121 -9.77 -10.31 1.72
N ASP A 122 -9.12 -11.47 1.86
CA ASP A 122 -9.01 -12.51 0.83
C ASP A 122 -8.39 -12.04 -0.51
N SER A 123 -7.64 -10.94 -0.50
CA SER A 123 -7.03 -10.38 -1.71
C SER A 123 -5.79 -11.12 -2.20
N LYS A 124 -5.36 -12.19 -1.54
CA LYS A 124 -4.16 -12.97 -1.91
C LYS A 124 -4.15 -13.38 -3.39
N SER A 125 -5.25 -13.99 -3.88
CA SER A 125 -5.37 -14.44 -5.27
C SER A 125 -5.33 -13.29 -6.29
N PHE A 126 -5.80 -12.12 -5.90
CA PHE A 126 -5.67 -10.91 -6.71
C PHE A 126 -4.19 -10.52 -6.89
N TRP A 127 -3.41 -10.51 -5.81
CA TRP A 127 -1.98 -10.15 -5.86
C TRP A 127 -1.10 -11.21 -6.52
N GLU A 128 -1.49 -12.49 -6.44
CA GLU A 128 -0.79 -13.58 -7.16
C GLU A 128 -0.78 -13.37 -8.68
N ARG A 129 -1.80 -12.73 -9.24
CA ARG A 129 -1.86 -12.37 -10.68
C ARG A 129 -0.83 -11.33 -11.08
N TYR A 130 -0.37 -10.52 -10.13
CA TYR A 130 0.72 -9.54 -10.31
C TYR A 130 2.10 -10.09 -9.94
N GLY A 131 2.21 -11.39 -9.72
CA GLY A 131 3.49 -12.06 -9.45
C GLY A 131 3.88 -12.14 -7.99
N PHE A 132 3.12 -11.58 -7.07
CA PHE A 132 3.39 -11.70 -5.63
C PHE A 132 3.21 -13.13 -5.15
N ARG A 133 4.04 -13.55 -4.18
CA ARG A 133 3.95 -14.86 -3.54
C ARG A 133 3.97 -14.68 -2.03
N ALA A 134 3.26 -15.57 -1.34
CA ALA A 134 3.29 -15.59 0.12
C ALA A 134 4.73 -15.80 0.62
N ALA A 135 5.12 -15.00 1.59
CA ALA A 135 6.43 -15.05 2.21
C ALA A 135 6.31 -14.89 3.72
N VAL A 136 7.34 -15.33 4.45
CA VAL A 136 7.38 -15.14 5.90
C VAL A 136 8.13 -13.86 6.20
N PRO A 137 7.55 -12.93 6.95
CA PRO A 137 8.27 -11.73 7.39
C PRO A 137 9.40 -12.15 8.36
N THR A 138 10.59 -11.64 8.13
CA THR A 138 11.79 -12.00 8.92
C THR A 138 12.54 -10.78 9.45
N GLY A 139 12.18 -9.59 8.99
CA GLY A 139 12.80 -8.34 9.41
C GLY A 139 12.31 -7.86 10.78
N SER A 140 12.82 -6.71 11.23
CA SER A 140 12.47 -6.09 12.52
C SER A 140 10.98 -5.76 12.65
N GLY A 141 10.29 -5.54 11.54
CA GLY A 141 8.85 -5.28 11.49
C GLY A 141 7.97 -6.54 11.42
N ALA A 142 8.52 -7.76 11.53
CA ALA A 142 7.73 -9.00 11.42
C ALA A 142 6.55 -9.05 12.40
N GLY A 143 6.73 -8.55 13.64
CA GLY A 143 5.68 -8.46 14.64
C GLY A 143 4.53 -7.52 14.26
N HIS A 144 4.73 -6.59 13.34
CA HIS A 144 3.67 -5.70 12.88
C HIS A 144 2.54 -6.42 12.11
N MET A 145 2.77 -7.66 11.67
CA MET A 145 1.71 -8.47 11.05
C MET A 145 0.47 -8.61 11.91
N GLU A 146 0.63 -8.61 13.23
CA GLU A 146 -0.49 -8.66 14.19
C GLU A 146 -1.46 -7.49 14.01
N THR A 147 -0.98 -6.32 13.56
CA THR A 147 -1.81 -5.14 13.34
C THR A 147 -2.77 -5.29 12.15
N TYR A 148 -2.50 -6.22 11.22
CA TYR A 148 -3.31 -6.47 10.03
C TYR A 148 -4.40 -7.55 10.23
N GLY A 149 -4.36 -8.28 11.36
CA GLY A 149 -5.28 -9.37 11.69
C GLY A 149 -4.77 -10.75 11.25
N GLU A 150 -5.40 -11.79 11.79
CA GLU A 150 -4.95 -13.20 11.66
C GLU A 150 -4.96 -13.72 10.22
N GLU A 151 -5.92 -13.26 9.40
CA GLU A 151 -6.06 -13.67 7.99
C GLU A 151 -5.10 -12.95 7.04
N ALA A 152 -4.35 -11.97 7.54
CA ALA A 152 -3.39 -11.21 6.73
C ALA A 152 -2.22 -12.09 6.27
N ARG A 153 -1.77 -11.87 5.03
CA ARG A 153 -0.66 -12.63 4.44
C ARG A 153 0.37 -11.67 3.85
N TYR A 154 1.56 -11.70 4.42
CA TYR A 154 2.68 -10.99 3.81
C TYR A 154 3.05 -11.63 2.47
N MET A 155 3.24 -10.80 1.45
CA MET A 155 3.59 -11.26 0.12
C MET A 155 4.72 -10.41 -0.46
N SER A 156 5.57 -11.04 -1.25
CA SER A 156 6.67 -10.35 -1.92
C SER A 156 6.92 -10.92 -3.31
N THR A 157 7.58 -10.13 -4.14
CA THR A 157 8.14 -10.56 -5.42
C THR A 157 9.45 -9.82 -5.67
N PRO A 158 10.49 -10.47 -6.23
CA PRO A 158 11.67 -9.77 -6.68
C PRO A 158 11.32 -8.85 -7.86
N VAL A 159 11.93 -7.68 -7.89
CA VAL A 159 11.85 -6.76 -9.03
C VAL A 159 12.95 -7.15 -10.01
N ASN A 160 12.57 -7.72 -11.16
CA ASN A 160 13.54 -8.01 -12.22
C ASN A 160 14.08 -6.68 -12.77
N ALA A 161 15.41 -6.60 -12.86
CA ALA A 161 16.13 -5.45 -13.40
C ALA A 161 15.82 -5.24 -14.88
#